data_0d662272df17fc75f174180a015a6fa9
#
_entry.id   0d662272df17fc75f174180a015a6fa9
#
_cell.length_a   1.000
_cell.length_b   1.000
_cell.length_c   1.000
_cell.angle_alpha   90.00
_cell.angle_beta   90.00
_cell.angle_gamma   90.00
#
_symmetry.space_group_name_H-M   'P 1'
#
loop_
_entity.id
_entity.type
_entity.pdbx_description
1 polymer ?
#
loop_
_entity_poly.entity_id
_entity_poly.type
_entity_poly.pdbx_seq_one_letter_code
_entity_poly.pdbx_strand_id
1 'polypeptide(L)'
;MTERIDPAIIAGLQEFDSATIFNALVKQFGLPNEEYTDHTIRCLLPEFGSVVGYAVTAEVTTNDADSPALEWLDYYAYLEQNPGPLITVMKDVDARPGRGASFGDGMATVHKRLGVVGAIVDGTVRDLVGIRRVGLPMWAWG
;
A
#
# COMPACT_ATOMS: atom_id res chain seq x y z
N MET A 1 -8.16 -15.87 12.68
CA MET A 1 -7.63 -14.57 13.14
C MET A 1 -6.13 -14.67 13.10
N THR A 2 -5.46 -13.86 12.30
CA THR A 2 -3.98 -13.79 12.28
C THR A 2 -3.53 -13.24 13.64
N GLU A 3 -2.58 -13.93 14.29
CA GLU A 3 -1.99 -13.44 15.53
C GLU A 3 -1.37 -12.07 15.30
N ARG A 4 -1.69 -11.11 16.15
CA ARG A 4 -1.21 -9.73 15.99
C ARG A 4 0.17 -9.58 16.60
N ILE A 5 1.03 -8.90 15.83
CA ILE A 5 2.39 -8.55 16.27
C ILE A 5 2.28 -7.50 17.39
N ASP A 6 3.15 -7.61 18.38
CA ASP A 6 3.26 -6.62 19.45
C ASP A 6 3.49 -5.21 18.84
N PRO A 7 2.68 -4.21 19.22
CA PRO A 7 2.85 -2.83 18.75
C PRO A 7 4.25 -2.27 18.95
N ALA A 8 4.98 -2.70 19.98
CA ALA A 8 6.37 -2.30 20.22
C ALA A 8 7.31 -2.80 19.12
N ILE A 9 7.07 -4.00 18.57
CA ILE A 9 7.84 -4.53 17.44
C ILE A 9 7.54 -3.72 16.19
N ILE A 10 6.28 -3.38 15.92
CA ILE A 10 5.89 -2.55 14.77
C ILE A 10 6.58 -1.17 14.87
N ALA A 11 6.55 -0.56 16.05
CA ALA A 11 7.22 0.73 16.27
C ALA A 11 8.74 0.63 16.08
N GLY A 12 9.38 -0.43 16.58
CA GLY A 12 10.82 -0.66 16.38
C GLY A 12 11.20 -0.87 14.92
N LEU A 13 10.37 -1.56 14.14
CA LEU A 13 10.61 -1.76 12.69
C LEU A 13 10.55 -0.46 11.89
N GLN A 14 9.76 0.53 12.32
CA GLN A 14 9.67 1.84 11.64
C GLN A 14 10.97 2.64 11.69
N GLU A 15 11.89 2.31 12.58
CA GLU A 15 13.21 2.99 12.67
C GLU A 15 14.16 2.58 11.54
N PHE A 16 13.80 1.54 10.77
CA PHE A 16 14.63 1.00 9.69
C PHE A 16 13.95 1.18 8.33
N ASP A 17 14.77 1.34 7.29
CA ASP A 17 14.28 1.26 5.93
C ASP A 17 14.03 -0.19 5.49
N SER A 18 13.24 -0.36 4.43
CA SER A 18 12.88 -1.69 3.90
C SER A 18 14.09 -2.47 3.41
N ALA A 19 15.12 -1.81 2.87
CA ALA A 19 16.34 -2.45 2.39
C ALA A 19 17.15 -3.04 3.56
N THR A 20 17.24 -2.32 4.67
CA THR A 20 17.89 -2.82 5.90
C THR A 20 17.18 -4.05 6.44
N ILE A 21 15.85 -4.02 6.52
CA ILE A 21 15.04 -5.17 6.96
C ILE A 21 15.22 -6.35 5.99
N PHE A 22 15.15 -6.10 4.68
CA PHE A 22 15.36 -7.13 3.67
C PHE A 22 16.74 -7.81 3.81
N ASN A 23 17.82 -7.03 3.94
CA ASN A 23 19.16 -7.55 4.12
C ASN A 23 19.29 -8.40 5.39
N ALA A 24 18.64 -8.01 6.47
CA ALA A 24 18.61 -8.80 7.70
C ALA A 24 17.90 -10.15 7.49
N LEU A 25 16.77 -10.16 6.78
CA LEU A 25 16.02 -11.38 6.47
C LEU A 25 16.80 -12.31 5.54
N VAL A 26 17.43 -11.77 4.49
CA VAL A 26 18.32 -12.56 3.60
C VAL A 26 19.44 -13.24 4.42
N LYS A 27 20.09 -12.48 5.29
CA LYS A 27 21.21 -12.99 6.11
C LYS A 27 20.76 -14.02 7.14
N GLN A 28 19.62 -13.76 7.79
CA GLN A 28 19.15 -14.60 8.90
C GLN A 28 18.43 -15.87 8.42
N PHE A 29 17.66 -15.78 7.34
CA PHE A 29 16.78 -16.84 6.87
C PHE A 29 17.12 -17.39 5.49
N GLY A 30 18.13 -16.81 4.82
CA GLY A 30 18.54 -17.24 3.47
C GLY A 30 17.47 -16.96 2.41
N LEU A 31 16.68 -15.89 2.56
CA LEU A 31 15.67 -15.53 1.57
C LEU A 31 16.31 -15.29 0.20
N PRO A 32 15.61 -15.64 -0.91
CA PRO A 32 16.06 -15.29 -2.25
C PRO A 32 16.25 -13.79 -2.40
N ASN A 33 17.29 -13.36 -3.10
CA ASN A 33 17.60 -11.94 -3.34
C ASN A 33 16.74 -11.32 -4.44
N GLU A 34 15.50 -11.72 -4.57
CA GLU A 34 14.50 -11.28 -5.56
C GLU A 34 13.13 -11.02 -4.92
N GLU A 35 13.03 -11.10 -3.60
CA GLU A 35 11.81 -10.85 -2.82
C GLU A 35 11.62 -9.34 -2.57
N TYR A 36 11.52 -8.55 -3.65
CA TYR A 36 11.30 -7.10 -3.60
C TYR A 36 10.46 -6.62 -4.79
N THR A 37 9.91 -5.43 -4.68
CA THR A 37 9.16 -4.81 -5.78
C THR A 37 10.09 -4.48 -6.95
N ASP A 38 9.54 -4.53 -8.16
CA ASP A 38 10.30 -4.12 -9.34
C ASP A 38 10.50 -2.58 -9.41
N HIS A 39 11.23 -2.13 -10.42
CA HIS A 39 11.62 -0.74 -10.61
C HIS A 39 10.46 0.22 -10.94
N THR A 40 9.27 -0.29 -11.23
CA THR A 40 8.08 0.53 -11.54
C THR A 40 7.48 1.11 -10.28
N ILE A 41 7.55 0.41 -9.15
CA ILE A 41 7.05 0.88 -7.85
C ILE A 41 8.06 1.84 -7.24
N ARG A 42 7.70 3.11 -7.15
CA ARG A 42 8.55 4.19 -6.63
C ARG A 42 7.92 4.87 -5.43
N CYS A 43 8.75 5.29 -4.48
CA CYS A 43 8.30 6.17 -3.40
C CYS A 43 8.00 7.55 -3.96
N LEU A 44 6.72 7.94 -3.99
CA LEU A 44 6.29 9.23 -4.54
C LEU A 44 6.31 10.36 -3.50
N LEU A 45 6.32 10.02 -2.21
CA LEU A 45 6.28 10.96 -1.09
C LEU A 45 7.34 10.59 -0.04
N PRO A 46 8.64 10.69 -0.40
CA PRO A 46 9.74 10.22 0.45
C PRO A 46 9.87 10.98 1.78
N GLU A 47 9.29 12.15 1.89
CA GLU A 47 9.30 12.97 3.10
C GLU A 47 8.57 12.32 4.29
N PHE A 48 7.72 11.32 4.06
CA PHE A 48 7.01 10.62 5.13
C PHE A 48 7.80 9.46 5.76
N GLY A 49 8.95 9.10 5.18
CA GLY A 49 9.80 8.04 5.73
C GLY A 49 9.19 6.64 5.64
N SER A 50 9.64 5.78 6.54
CA SER A 50 9.21 4.37 6.59
C SER A 50 7.87 4.22 7.32
N VAL A 51 7.06 3.29 6.85
CA VAL A 51 5.81 2.87 7.53
C VAL A 51 5.77 1.36 7.63
N VAL A 52 5.15 0.86 8.68
CA VAL A 52 4.97 -0.58 8.93
C VAL A 52 3.49 -0.85 9.22
N GLY A 53 2.95 -1.87 8.62
CA GLY A 53 1.55 -2.25 8.82
C GLY A 53 1.21 -3.61 8.23
N TYR A 54 0.02 -4.07 8.52
CA TYR A 54 -0.52 -5.30 7.92
C TYR A 54 -0.97 -5.03 6.49
N ALA A 55 -0.57 -5.89 5.57
CA ALA A 55 -0.97 -5.77 4.17
C ALA A 55 -2.46 -6.11 4.00
N VAL A 56 -3.17 -5.22 3.33
CA VAL A 56 -4.52 -5.46 2.79
C VAL A 56 -4.42 -5.37 1.28
N THR A 57 -4.61 -6.49 0.62
CA THR A 57 -4.44 -6.60 -0.83
C THR A 57 -5.77 -6.46 -1.56
N ALA A 58 -5.76 -5.78 -2.70
CA ALA A 58 -6.90 -5.66 -3.60
C ALA A 58 -6.43 -5.56 -5.05
N GLU A 59 -7.21 -6.12 -5.95
CA GLU A 59 -7.13 -5.82 -7.37
C GLU A 59 -8.10 -4.69 -7.69
N VAL A 60 -7.70 -3.80 -8.58
CA VAL A 60 -8.50 -2.64 -8.99
C VAL A 60 -8.55 -2.56 -10.50
N THR A 61 -9.73 -2.28 -11.03
CA THR A 61 -9.93 -1.95 -12.44
C THR A 61 -10.43 -0.51 -12.56
N THR A 62 -9.90 0.24 -13.49
CA THR A 62 -10.25 1.65 -13.71
C THR A 62 -11.00 1.87 -15.01
N ASN A 63 -10.81 1.01 -16.00
CA ASN A 63 -11.35 1.20 -17.35
C ASN A 63 -12.06 -0.03 -17.92
N ASP A 64 -11.88 -1.21 -17.35
CA ASP A 64 -12.48 -2.44 -17.87
C ASP A 64 -13.85 -2.68 -17.21
N ALA A 65 -14.91 -2.22 -17.86
CA ALA A 65 -16.28 -2.20 -17.34
C ALA A 65 -16.87 -3.59 -17.05
N ASP A 66 -16.37 -4.63 -17.69
CA ASP A 66 -16.87 -6.01 -17.57
C ASP A 66 -16.16 -6.84 -16.50
N SER A 67 -15.22 -6.25 -15.77
CA SER A 67 -14.54 -6.93 -14.66
C SER A 67 -15.52 -7.16 -13.51
N PRO A 68 -15.60 -8.38 -12.95
CA PRO A 68 -16.31 -8.60 -11.70
C PRO A 68 -15.62 -7.82 -10.58
N ALA A 69 -16.32 -6.86 -10.02
CA ALA A 69 -15.76 -5.99 -9.00
C ALA A 69 -16.67 -5.94 -7.78
N LEU A 70 -16.07 -5.80 -6.61
CA LEU A 70 -16.78 -5.41 -5.39
C LEU A 70 -17.07 -3.91 -5.44
N GLU A 71 -18.15 -3.49 -4.84
CA GLU A 71 -18.41 -2.08 -4.61
C GLU A 71 -17.35 -1.50 -3.65
N TRP A 72 -16.99 -0.23 -3.84
CA TRP A 72 -16.04 0.45 -2.97
C TRP A 72 -16.44 0.42 -1.49
N LEU A 73 -17.74 0.45 -1.19
CA LEU A 73 -18.23 0.38 0.18
C LEU A 73 -17.90 -0.97 0.84
N ASP A 74 -17.95 -2.07 0.10
CA ASP A 74 -17.59 -3.39 0.62
C ASP A 74 -16.09 -3.48 0.91
N TYR A 75 -15.26 -2.90 0.05
CA TYR A 75 -13.83 -2.80 0.29
C TYR A 75 -13.52 -1.93 1.53
N TYR A 76 -14.17 -0.78 1.69
CA TYR A 76 -13.98 0.06 2.87
C TYR A 76 -14.50 -0.60 4.15
N ALA A 77 -15.61 -1.32 4.10
CA ALA A 77 -16.09 -2.11 5.22
C ALA A 77 -15.08 -3.22 5.62
N TYR A 78 -14.40 -3.81 4.64
CA TYR A 78 -13.32 -4.75 4.91
C TYR A 78 -12.13 -4.09 5.62
N LEU A 79 -11.72 -2.88 5.20
CA LEU A 79 -10.67 -2.13 5.92
C LEU A 79 -11.09 -1.83 7.37
N GLU A 80 -12.33 -1.38 7.58
CA GLU A 80 -12.87 -1.03 8.91
C GLU A 80 -12.87 -2.22 9.87
N GLN A 81 -13.12 -3.43 9.37
CA GLN A 81 -13.12 -4.66 10.17
C GLN A 81 -11.70 -5.14 10.55
N ASN A 82 -10.68 -4.59 9.92
CA ASN A 82 -9.29 -4.95 10.16
C ASN A 82 -8.59 -3.81 10.89
N PRO A 83 -8.42 -3.88 12.22
CA PRO A 83 -7.78 -2.80 12.96
C PRO A 83 -6.32 -2.61 12.52
N GLY A 84 -5.92 -1.34 12.34
CA GLY A 84 -4.60 -0.92 11.88
C GLY A 84 -3.44 -1.24 12.83
N PRO A 85 -2.22 -0.85 12.45
CA PRO A 85 -1.88 -0.11 11.23
C PRO A 85 -1.98 -0.98 9.98
N LEU A 86 -2.58 -0.45 8.90
CA LEU A 86 -2.76 -1.15 7.64
C LEU A 86 -1.91 -0.51 6.53
N ILE A 87 -1.42 -1.33 5.60
CA ILE A 87 -0.87 -0.88 4.33
C ILE A 87 -1.76 -1.47 3.23
N THR A 88 -2.42 -0.61 2.45
CA THR A 88 -3.15 -1.08 1.28
C THR A 88 -2.17 -1.38 0.14
N VAL A 89 -2.33 -2.54 -0.48
CA VAL A 89 -1.56 -2.97 -1.66
C VAL A 89 -2.55 -3.24 -2.77
N MET A 90 -2.57 -2.37 -3.77
CA MET A 90 -3.50 -2.45 -4.89
C MET A 90 -2.75 -2.75 -6.18
N LYS A 91 -3.34 -3.58 -7.02
CA LYS A 91 -2.84 -3.87 -8.36
C LYS A 91 -3.87 -3.49 -9.41
N ASP A 92 -3.45 -2.67 -10.39
CA ASP A 92 -4.24 -2.38 -11.58
C ASP A 92 -4.26 -3.63 -12.48
N VAL A 93 -5.44 -4.21 -12.65
CA VAL A 93 -5.64 -5.43 -13.44
C VAL A 93 -6.40 -5.18 -14.75
N ASP A 94 -6.51 -3.94 -15.18
CA ASP A 94 -7.01 -3.61 -16.52
C ASP A 94 -6.20 -4.35 -17.60
N ALA A 95 -6.81 -4.71 -18.71
CA ALA A 95 -6.14 -5.33 -19.86
C ALA A 95 -4.97 -4.49 -20.40
N ARG A 96 -5.00 -3.18 -20.15
CA ARG A 96 -3.89 -2.24 -20.35
C ARG A 96 -3.72 -1.37 -19.11
N PRO A 97 -2.98 -1.83 -18.10
CA PRO A 97 -2.80 -1.11 -16.83
C PRO A 97 -2.19 0.29 -17.03
N GLY A 98 -2.47 1.19 -16.11
CA GLY A 98 -1.91 2.54 -16.12
C GLY A 98 -2.59 3.54 -17.08
N ARG A 99 -3.71 3.18 -17.73
CA ARG A 99 -4.51 4.12 -18.55
C ARG A 99 -5.38 5.06 -17.72
N GLY A 100 -5.64 4.70 -16.49
CA GLY A 100 -6.40 5.47 -15.52
C GLY A 100 -5.71 5.44 -14.17
N ALA A 101 -5.96 6.45 -13.35
CA ALA A 101 -5.40 6.49 -12.01
C ALA A 101 -6.22 5.61 -11.06
N SER A 102 -5.57 4.62 -10.49
CA SER A 102 -6.19 3.66 -9.57
C SER A 102 -6.38 4.22 -8.16
N PHE A 103 -5.75 5.36 -7.85
CA PHE A 103 -5.80 5.97 -6.51
C PHE A 103 -5.69 7.49 -6.58
N GLY A 104 -6.43 8.20 -5.73
CA GLY A 104 -6.42 9.66 -5.63
C GLY A 104 -6.59 10.14 -4.18
N ASP A 105 -6.65 11.46 -3.98
CA ASP A 105 -6.69 12.08 -2.65
C ASP A 105 -7.97 11.81 -1.85
N GLY A 106 -9.10 11.67 -2.53
CA GLY A 106 -10.35 11.22 -1.91
C GLY A 106 -10.21 9.84 -1.28
N MET A 107 -9.63 8.88 -2.03
CA MET A 107 -9.34 7.55 -1.52
C MET A 107 -8.34 7.61 -0.37
N ALA A 108 -7.26 8.39 -0.51
CA ALA A 108 -6.28 8.58 0.54
C ALA A 108 -6.93 9.05 1.85
N THR A 109 -7.90 9.97 1.76
CA THR A 109 -8.62 10.48 2.92
C THR A 109 -9.41 9.38 3.63
N VAL A 110 -10.16 8.57 2.88
CA VAL A 110 -10.94 7.46 3.45
C VAL A 110 -10.02 6.40 4.05
N HIS A 111 -9.00 5.98 3.29
CA HIS A 111 -8.03 4.98 3.76
C HIS A 111 -7.37 5.38 5.07
N LYS A 112 -6.89 6.63 5.16
CA LYS A 112 -6.27 7.13 6.39
C LYS A 112 -7.21 7.10 7.58
N ARG A 113 -8.49 7.45 7.38
CA ARG A 113 -9.51 7.40 8.46
C ARG A 113 -9.81 5.97 8.90
N LEU A 114 -9.62 4.99 8.03
CA LEU A 114 -9.79 3.56 8.31
C LEU A 114 -8.52 2.87 8.82
N GLY A 115 -7.49 3.63 9.20
CA GLY A 115 -6.28 3.08 9.83
C GLY A 115 -5.18 2.67 8.86
N VAL A 116 -5.30 3.04 7.58
CA VAL A 116 -4.23 2.84 6.60
C VAL A 116 -3.14 3.87 6.82
N VAL A 117 -1.90 3.40 6.97
CA VAL A 117 -0.70 4.22 7.22
C VAL A 117 0.17 4.40 5.99
N GLY A 118 -0.09 3.67 4.91
CA GLY A 118 0.61 3.78 3.63
C GLY A 118 -0.10 3.02 2.53
N ALA A 119 0.15 3.39 1.27
CA ALA A 119 -0.43 2.73 0.11
C ALA A 119 0.64 2.37 -0.92
N ILE A 120 0.60 1.13 -1.40
CA ILE A 120 1.39 0.62 -2.51
C ILE A 120 0.42 0.35 -3.65
N VAL A 121 0.63 0.98 -4.80
CA VAL A 121 -0.24 0.85 -5.97
C VAL A 121 0.60 0.39 -7.16
N ASP A 122 0.42 -0.86 -7.54
CA ASP A 122 0.99 -1.40 -8.79
C ASP A 122 0.11 -0.90 -9.96
N GLY A 123 0.31 0.38 -10.27
CA GLY A 123 -0.48 1.18 -11.19
C GLY A 123 -0.15 2.67 -11.06
N THR A 124 -0.95 3.51 -11.68
CA THR A 124 -0.79 4.97 -11.62
C THR A 124 -1.72 5.61 -10.60
N VAL A 125 -1.30 6.75 -10.05
CA VAL A 125 -2.06 7.53 -9.08
C VAL A 125 -2.25 8.97 -9.56
N ARG A 126 -3.19 9.70 -8.96
CA ARG A 126 -3.42 11.11 -9.24
C ARG A 126 -3.47 11.93 -7.95
N ASP A 127 -3.51 13.24 -8.08
CA ASP A 127 -3.74 14.17 -6.97
C ASP A 127 -2.67 14.10 -5.86
N LEU A 128 -1.39 13.89 -6.23
CA LEU A 128 -0.28 13.75 -5.27
C LEU A 128 -0.19 14.91 -4.27
N VAL A 129 -0.53 16.14 -4.69
CA VAL A 129 -0.58 17.30 -3.80
C VAL A 129 -1.64 17.12 -2.71
N GLY A 130 -2.81 16.58 -3.07
CA GLY A 130 -3.88 16.24 -2.15
C GLY A 130 -3.49 15.10 -1.22
N ILE A 131 -2.91 14.02 -1.76
CA ILE A 131 -2.43 12.87 -0.98
C ILE A 131 -1.37 13.31 0.05
N ARG A 132 -0.44 14.21 -0.36
CA ARG A 132 0.55 14.81 0.54
C ARG A 132 -0.11 15.57 1.69
N ARG A 133 -1.15 16.37 1.42
CA ARG A 133 -1.92 17.09 2.47
C ARG A 133 -2.65 16.15 3.42
N VAL A 134 -3.17 15.04 2.92
CA VAL A 134 -3.75 13.99 3.74
C VAL A 134 -2.69 13.34 4.63
N GLY A 135 -1.43 13.30 4.18
CA GLY A 135 -0.31 12.70 4.91
C GLY A 135 -0.36 11.16 4.83
N LEU A 136 -0.64 10.62 3.65
CA LEU A 136 -0.59 9.19 3.38
C LEU A 136 0.63 8.88 2.51
N PRO A 137 1.67 8.20 3.04
CA PRO A 137 2.79 7.68 2.26
C PRO A 137 2.34 6.85 1.06
N MET A 138 2.99 7.07 -0.11
CA MET A 138 2.55 6.49 -1.37
C MET A 138 3.71 5.93 -2.18
N TRP A 139 3.56 4.71 -2.65
CA TRP A 139 4.43 4.05 -3.62
C TRP A 139 3.60 3.61 -4.82
N ALA A 140 4.01 3.99 -6.01
CA ALA A 140 3.30 3.67 -7.26
C ALA A 140 4.21 3.86 -8.48
N TRP A 141 3.67 3.65 -9.69
CA TRP A 141 4.39 3.90 -10.93
C TRP A 141 4.64 5.42 -11.18
N GLY A 142 3.67 6.26 -10.86
CA GLY A 142 3.73 7.70 -11.04
C GLY A 142 2.37 8.36 -10.88
#